data_c80c06f6047200541cc6bdbbdeb6e167
#
_entry.id   c80c06f6047200541cc6bdbbdeb6e167
#
_cell.length_a   1.000
_cell.length_b   1.000
_cell.length_c   1.000
_cell.angle_alpha   90.00
_cell.angle_beta   90.00
_cell.angle_gamma   90.00
#
_symmetry.space_group_name_H-M   'P 1'
#
loop_
_entity.id
_entity.type
_entity.pdbx_description
1 polymer ?
#
loop_
_entity_poly.entity_id
_entity_poly.type
_entity_poly.pdbx_seq_one_letter_code
_entity_poly.pdbx_strand_id
1 'polypeptide(L)'
;VRAGIAAGGVLVTVVLGVWAPGFLRRGLGHGSPEVLLLPTEPYVLIPVIALATAFCLVKRRRAGAVLCAAGTVVPVVLNSWVLKPLFDHHLSGYLAYPSGHTVSLVATLTVLVLLARHQIVAIAAAAAITTAAGIGLVEAGYHYPVDVVGGACFAVAAVLTLSLATTRLARAPSAGSPPADTSSGSPPAASPR
;
A
#
# COMPACT_ATOMS: atom_id res chain seq x y z
N VAL A 1 12.01 -9.40 6.06
CA VAL A 1 11.70 -8.07 6.60
C VAL A 1 10.30 -7.62 6.16
N ARG A 2 9.99 -7.48 4.86
CA ARG A 2 8.67 -6.97 4.37
C ARG A 2 7.47 -7.75 4.92
N ALA A 3 7.54 -9.09 4.96
CA ALA A 3 6.45 -9.92 5.48
C ALA A 3 6.22 -9.69 6.98
N GLY A 4 7.29 -9.52 7.76
CA GLY A 4 7.17 -9.21 9.19
C GLY A 4 6.54 -7.84 9.45
N ILE A 5 6.91 -6.81 8.67
CA ILE A 5 6.31 -5.47 8.76
C ILE A 5 4.83 -5.54 8.38
N ALA A 6 4.47 -6.28 7.32
CA ALA A 6 3.08 -6.45 6.91
C ALA A 6 2.24 -7.13 8.00
N ALA A 7 2.74 -8.23 8.58
CA ALA A 7 2.05 -8.93 9.66
C ALA A 7 1.88 -8.05 10.91
N GLY A 8 2.94 -7.31 11.30
CA GLY A 8 2.88 -6.35 12.40
C GLY A 8 1.87 -5.23 12.16
N GLY A 9 1.81 -4.69 10.95
CA GLY A 9 0.84 -3.66 10.58
C GLY A 9 -0.62 -4.14 10.67
N VAL A 10 -0.90 -5.36 10.21
CA VAL A 10 -2.23 -5.97 10.36
C VAL A 10 -2.58 -6.15 11.84
N LEU A 11 -1.64 -6.68 12.63
CA LEU A 11 -1.86 -6.88 14.06
C LEU A 11 -2.18 -5.56 14.77
N VAL A 12 -1.40 -4.50 14.53
CA VAL A 12 -1.65 -3.17 15.12
C VAL A 12 -3.01 -2.65 14.72
N THR A 13 -3.41 -2.76 13.44
CA THR A 13 -4.71 -2.33 12.97
C THR A 13 -5.83 -3.04 13.71
N VAL A 14 -5.76 -4.37 13.85
CA VAL A 14 -6.78 -5.16 14.56
C VAL A 14 -6.83 -4.79 16.05
N VAL A 15 -5.68 -4.72 16.72
CA VAL A 15 -5.61 -4.38 18.15
C VAL A 15 -6.19 -3.00 18.42
N LEU A 16 -5.84 -2.00 17.62
CA LEU A 16 -6.39 -0.64 17.77
C LEU A 16 -7.88 -0.59 17.46
N GLY A 17 -8.35 -1.35 16.46
CA GLY A 17 -9.76 -1.41 16.11
C GLY A 17 -10.63 -2.05 17.19
N VAL A 18 -10.09 -3.05 17.88
CA VAL A 18 -10.85 -3.79 18.93
C VAL A 18 -10.67 -3.16 20.31
N TRP A 19 -9.48 -2.63 20.63
CA TRP A 19 -9.11 -2.32 22.01
C TRP A 19 -8.46 -0.93 22.21
N ALA A 20 -8.73 0.06 21.36
CA ALA A 20 -8.12 1.37 21.52
C ALA A 20 -8.57 2.04 22.84
N PRO A 21 -7.63 2.52 23.67
CA PRO A 21 -7.95 3.28 24.87
C PRO A 21 -8.76 4.54 24.57
N GLY A 22 -9.70 4.91 25.45
CA GLY A 22 -10.61 6.05 25.25
C GLY A 22 -9.91 7.39 25.01
N PHE A 23 -8.66 7.58 25.50
CA PHE A 23 -7.91 8.81 25.24
C PHE A 23 -7.47 8.94 23.77
N LEU A 24 -7.23 7.83 23.03
CA LEU A 24 -6.92 7.83 21.61
C LEU A 24 -8.15 8.12 20.73
N ARG A 25 -9.32 8.17 21.33
CA ARG A 25 -10.60 8.52 20.68
C ARG A 25 -11.04 9.96 20.96
N ARG A 26 -10.20 10.79 21.58
CA ARG A 26 -10.48 12.21 21.79
C ARG A 26 -9.98 13.00 20.59
N GLY A 27 -10.90 13.72 19.94
CA GLY A 27 -10.55 14.71 18.94
C GLY A 27 -9.94 15.95 19.60
N LEU A 28 -9.04 16.63 18.89
CA LEU A 28 -8.41 17.86 19.37
C LEU A 28 -9.24 19.11 19.05
N GLY A 29 -10.14 19.06 18.09
CA GLY A 29 -11.23 20.01 17.85
C GLY A 29 -10.87 21.49 17.63
N HIS A 30 -9.65 21.79 17.18
CA HIS A 30 -9.23 23.17 16.89
C HIS A 30 -8.90 23.25 15.40
N GLY A 31 -9.58 24.11 14.66
CA GLY A 31 -9.47 24.25 13.22
C GLY A 31 -8.03 24.30 12.71
N SER A 32 -7.66 23.29 11.95
CA SER A 32 -6.33 23.23 11.32
C SER A 32 -6.32 23.90 9.96
N PRO A 33 -5.17 24.40 9.48
CA PRO A 33 -5.06 24.92 8.14
C PRO A 33 -5.37 23.82 7.12
N GLU A 34 -6.29 24.08 6.20
CA GLU A 34 -6.71 23.19 5.10
C GLU A 34 -5.53 22.62 4.31
N VAL A 35 -4.41 23.34 4.29
CA VAL A 35 -3.15 22.95 3.66
C VAL A 35 -2.64 21.59 4.16
N LEU A 36 -2.86 21.23 5.43
CA LEU A 36 -2.45 19.92 5.97
C LEU A 36 -3.28 18.76 5.41
N LEU A 37 -4.48 19.04 4.91
CA LEU A 37 -5.37 18.05 4.32
C LEU A 37 -5.07 17.81 2.84
N LEU A 38 -4.44 18.77 2.14
CA LEU A 38 -4.15 18.67 0.71
C LEU A 38 -3.52 17.34 0.27
N PRO A 39 -2.54 16.77 0.99
CA PRO A 39 -1.96 15.49 0.58
C PRO A 39 -2.92 14.31 0.59
N THR A 40 -4.05 14.41 1.30
CA THR A 40 -5.05 13.33 1.40
C THR A 40 -6.13 13.43 0.32
N GLU A 41 -6.16 14.54 -0.41
CA GLU A 41 -7.22 14.84 -1.37
C GLU A 41 -7.10 14.01 -2.65
N PRO A 42 -8.22 13.48 -3.17
CA PRO A 42 -8.22 12.67 -4.40
C PRO A 42 -7.65 13.40 -5.61
N TYR A 43 -7.87 14.72 -5.73
CA TYR A 43 -7.34 15.52 -6.84
C TYR A 43 -5.82 15.71 -6.78
N VAL A 44 -5.18 15.40 -5.63
CA VAL A 44 -3.71 15.33 -5.49
C VAL A 44 -3.22 13.91 -5.70
N LEU A 45 -3.85 12.93 -5.05
CA LEU A 45 -3.40 11.53 -5.08
C LEU A 45 -3.57 10.88 -6.45
N ILE A 46 -4.70 11.15 -7.14
CA ILE A 46 -4.99 10.53 -8.45
C ILE A 46 -3.92 10.92 -9.49
N PRO A 47 -3.58 12.21 -9.69
CA PRO A 47 -2.50 12.58 -10.60
C PRO A 47 -1.14 11.98 -10.21
N VAL A 48 -0.81 11.95 -8.92
CA VAL A 48 0.46 11.36 -8.45
C VAL A 48 0.56 9.89 -8.82
N ILE A 49 -0.51 9.11 -8.58
CA ILE A 49 -0.55 7.69 -8.93
C ILE A 49 -0.53 7.50 -10.46
N ALA A 50 -1.28 8.31 -11.19
CA ALA A 50 -1.32 8.25 -12.65
C ALA A 50 0.08 8.50 -13.25
N LEU A 51 0.78 9.54 -12.78
CA LEU A 51 2.13 9.87 -13.22
C LEU A 51 3.13 8.75 -12.86
N ALA A 52 3.07 8.20 -11.64
CA ALA A 52 3.93 7.10 -11.21
C ALA A 52 3.67 5.85 -12.07
N THR A 53 2.41 5.54 -12.37
CA THR A 53 2.02 4.42 -13.23
C THR A 53 2.53 4.63 -14.65
N ALA A 54 2.30 5.81 -15.24
CA ALA A 54 2.78 6.16 -16.57
C ALA A 54 4.30 6.09 -16.66
N PHE A 55 5.03 6.62 -15.67
CA PHE A 55 6.48 6.49 -15.59
C PHE A 55 6.94 5.04 -15.58
N CYS A 56 6.31 4.17 -14.80
CA CYS A 56 6.62 2.74 -14.76
C CYS A 56 6.37 2.08 -16.12
N LEU A 57 5.28 2.44 -16.82
CA LEU A 57 4.96 1.91 -18.16
C LEU A 57 5.98 2.35 -19.21
N VAL A 58 6.33 3.63 -19.24
CA VAL A 58 7.36 4.16 -20.16
C VAL A 58 8.72 3.48 -19.92
N LYS A 59 9.09 3.24 -18.66
CA LYS A 59 10.29 2.50 -18.29
C LYS A 59 10.15 0.98 -18.44
N ARG A 60 9.05 0.49 -19.00
CA ARG A 60 8.73 -0.95 -19.16
C ARG A 60 8.77 -1.76 -17.85
N ARG A 61 8.57 -1.11 -16.71
CA ARG A 61 8.51 -1.73 -15.38
C ARG A 61 7.08 -2.17 -15.08
N ARG A 62 6.59 -3.21 -15.78
CA ARG A 62 5.20 -3.69 -15.68
C ARG A 62 4.77 -4.01 -14.24
N ALA A 63 5.63 -4.70 -13.48
CA ALA A 63 5.35 -5.00 -12.07
C ALA A 63 5.22 -3.72 -11.21
N GLY A 64 6.01 -2.68 -11.50
CA GLY A 64 5.87 -1.37 -10.85
C GLY A 64 4.56 -0.68 -11.21
N ALA A 65 4.13 -0.72 -12.47
CA ALA A 65 2.85 -0.16 -12.89
C ALA A 65 1.66 -0.86 -12.23
N VAL A 66 1.69 -2.19 -12.15
CA VAL A 66 0.68 -2.99 -11.43
C VAL A 66 0.68 -2.61 -9.95
N LEU A 67 1.85 -2.47 -9.34
CA LEU A 67 1.96 -2.06 -7.93
C LEU A 67 1.41 -0.64 -7.70
N CYS A 68 1.64 0.31 -8.61
CA CYS A 68 1.04 1.65 -8.53
C CYS A 68 -0.49 1.59 -8.52
N ALA A 69 -1.08 0.89 -9.48
CA ALA A 69 -2.53 0.79 -9.61
C ALA A 69 -3.15 -0.03 -8.48
N ALA A 70 -2.72 -1.28 -8.30
CA ALA A 70 -3.30 -2.19 -7.30
C ALA A 70 -2.92 -1.81 -5.87
N GLY A 71 -1.68 -1.32 -5.64
CA GLY A 71 -1.19 -0.94 -4.32
C GLY A 71 -1.92 0.26 -3.71
N THR A 72 -2.58 1.06 -4.51
CA THR A 72 -3.40 2.18 -4.02
C THR A 72 -4.89 1.84 -3.99
N VAL A 73 -5.41 1.20 -5.02
CA VAL A 73 -6.85 0.91 -5.13
C VAL A 73 -7.28 -0.19 -4.16
N VAL A 74 -6.53 -1.29 -4.10
CA VAL A 74 -6.92 -2.46 -3.29
C VAL A 74 -7.03 -2.13 -1.79
N PRO A 75 -6.06 -1.43 -1.15
CA PRO A 75 -6.21 -1.05 0.25
C PRO A 75 -7.43 -0.16 0.52
N VAL A 76 -7.72 0.79 -0.37
CA VAL A 76 -8.87 1.69 -0.22
C VAL A 76 -10.19 0.91 -0.32
N VAL A 77 -10.30 -0.01 -1.28
CA VAL A 77 -11.48 -0.86 -1.44
C VAL A 77 -11.66 -1.77 -0.23
N LEU A 78 -10.60 -2.46 0.22
CA LEU A 78 -10.65 -3.33 1.41
C LEU A 78 -11.01 -2.54 2.66
N ASN A 79 -10.44 -1.33 2.81
CA ASN A 79 -10.78 -0.47 3.94
C ASN A 79 -12.27 -0.12 3.94
N SER A 80 -12.81 0.32 2.81
CA SER A 80 -14.18 0.84 2.72
C SER A 80 -15.24 -0.26 2.81
N TRP A 81 -14.98 -1.41 2.19
CA TRP A 81 -15.98 -2.49 2.04
C TRP A 81 -15.83 -3.62 3.05
N VAL A 82 -14.67 -3.75 3.69
CA VAL A 82 -14.42 -4.83 4.65
C VAL A 82 -14.13 -4.30 6.04
N LEU A 83 -13.09 -3.47 6.19
CA LEU A 83 -12.63 -3.07 7.53
C LEU A 83 -13.59 -2.13 8.22
N LYS A 84 -14.09 -1.11 7.54
CA LYS A 84 -15.04 -0.15 8.13
C LYS A 84 -16.31 -0.84 8.64
N PRO A 85 -16.99 -1.69 7.87
CA PRO A 85 -18.15 -2.44 8.39
C PRO A 85 -17.78 -3.43 9.50
N LEU A 86 -16.58 -4.04 9.44
CA LEU A 86 -16.14 -5.03 10.42
C LEU A 86 -15.90 -4.43 11.81
N PHE A 87 -15.30 -3.24 11.87
CA PHE A 87 -15.01 -2.57 13.14
C PHE A 87 -16.18 -1.74 13.68
N ASP A 88 -17.07 -1.29 12.81
CA ASP A 88 -18.29 -0.55 13.12
C ASP A 88 -18.09 0.68 14.05
N HIS A 89 -16.93 1.35 13.92
CA HIS A 89 -16.60 2.54 14.71
C HIS A 89 -17.17 3.80 14.05
N HIS A 90 -18.11 4.43 14.73
CA HIS A 90 -18.79 5.64 14.26
C HIS A 90 -18.21 6.93 14.86
N LEU A 91 -18.11 7.96 14.02
CA LEU A 91 -17.87 9.35 14.40
C LEU A 91 -18.88 10.22 13.66
N SER A 92 -19.70 10.97 14.38
CA SER A 92 -20.70 11.89 13.80
C SER A 92 -21.58 11.26 12.70
N GLY A 93 -21.95 9.97 12.85
CA GLY A 93 -22.86 9.27 11.94
C GLY A 93 -22.21 8.57 10.75
N TYR A 94 -20.90 8.59 10.63
CA TYR A 94 -20.19 7.83 9.59
C TYR A 94 -19.12 6.88 10.17
N LEU A 95 -18.79 5.82 9.42
CA LEU A 95 -17.77 4.85 9.82
C LEU A 95 -16.36 5.47 9.73
N ALA A 96 -15.75 5.74 10.89
CA ALA A 96 -14.49 6.47 10.99
C ALA A 96 -13.25 5.58 10.93
N TYR A 97 -13.29 4.41 11.56
CA TYR A 97 -12.12 3.51 11.64
C TYR A 97 -12.13 2.41 10.58
N PRO A 98 -10.98 2.09 9.98
CA PRO A 98 -9.78 2.92 9.84
C PRO A 98 -10.00 4.13 8.91
N SER A 99 -9.17 5.20 9.09
CA SER A 99 -9.28 6.41 8.28
C SER A 99 -9.02 6.16 6.79
N GLY A 100 -10.02 6.44 5.95
CA GLY A 100 -9.90 6.30 4.50
C GLY A 100 -8.91 7.28 3.86
N HIS A 101 -8.87 8.52 4.36
CA HIS A 101 -7.90 9.53 3.92
C HIS A 101 -6.47 9.07 4.20
N THR A 102 -6.23 8.53 5.40
CA THR A 102 -4.91 8.00 5.76
C THR A 102 -4.56 6.77 4.95
N VAL A 103 -5.50 5.85 4.72
CA VAL A 103 -5.25 4.65 3.90
C VAL A 103 -4.85 5.03 2.49
N SER A 104 -5.55 5.94 1.82
CA SER A 104 -5.22 6.36 0.46
C SER A 104 -3.88 7.08 0.38
N LEU A 105 -3.60 7.99 1.30
CA LEU A 105 -2.32 8.71 1.37
C LEU A 105 -1.16 7.74 1.61
N VAL A 106 -1.24 6.95 2.69
CA VAL A 106 -0.13 6.08 3.10
C VAL A 106 0.09 4.94 2.11
N ALA A 107 -0.97 4.40 1.50
CA ALA A 107 -0.81 3.42 0.42
C ALA A 107 -0.04 4.02 -0.77
N THR A 108 -0.41 5.23 -1.20
CA THR A 108 0.30 5.96 -2.26
C THR A 108 1.76 6.20 -1.89
N LEU A 109 2.02 6.75 -0.71
CA LEU A 109 3.39 7.03 -0.26
C LEU A 109 4.23 5.75 -0.14
N THR A 110 3.64 4.65 0.36
CA THR A 110 4.34 3.37 0.47
C THR A 110 4.73 2.83 -0.91
N VAL A 111 3.85 2.93 -1.91
CA VAL A 111 4.18 2.57 -3.30
C VAL A 111 5.33 3.42 -3.81
N LEU A 112 5.28 4.74 -3.62
CA LEU A 112 6.35 5.65 -4.05
C LEU A 112 7.69 5.35 -3.37
N VAL A 113 7.68 5.04 -2.07
CA VAL A 113 8.87 4.59 -1.32
C VAL A 113 9.46 3.32 -1.92
N LEU A 114 8.62 2.33 -2.27
CA LEU A 114 9.09 1.08 -2.88
C LEU A 114 9.71 1.28 -4.28
N LEU A 115 9.30 2.32 -4.99
CA LEU A 115 9.82 2.69 -6.32
C LEU A 115 11.03 3.62 -6.24
N ALA A 116 11.23 4.30 -5.12
CA ALA A 116 12.27 5.29 -4.93
C ALA A 116 13.67 4.68 -4.94
N ARG A 117 14.63 5.42 -5.51
CA ARG A 117 16.06 5.05 -5.48
C ARG A 117 16.66 5.26 -4.08
N HIS A 118 16.32 6.38 -3.44
CA HIS A 118 16.80 6.75 -2.10
C HIS A 118 15.71 6.48 -1.06
N GLN A 119 15.54 5.21 -0.69
CA GLN A 119 14.44 4.76 0.16
C GLN A 119 14.40 5.43 1.53
N ILE A 120 15.57 5.68 2.16
CA ILE A 120 15.62 6.32 3.49
C ILE A 120 15.02 7.73 3.43
N VAL A 121 15.39 8.52 2.43
CA VAL A 121 14.85 9.88 2.23
C VAL A 121 13.36 9.82 1.93
N ALA A 122 12.94 8.88 1.07
CA ALA A 122 11.53 8.70 0.74
C ALA A 122 10.70 8.26 1.96
N ILE A 123 11.23 7.39 2.83
CA ILE A 123 10.58 6.99 4.09
C ILE A 123 10.44 8.21 5.02
N ALA A 124 11.50 8.99 5.20
CA ALA A 124 11.46 10.18 6.04
C ALA A 124 10.44 11.21 5.55
N ALA A 125 10.40 11.47 4.23
CA ALA A 125 9.41 12.34 3.62
C ALA A 125 7.99 11.81 3.77
N ALA A 126 7.77 10.51 3.52
CA ALA A 126 6.47 9.86 3.69
C ALA A 126 5.99 9.94 5.13
N ALA A 127 6.86 9.70 6.11
CA ALA A 127 6.55 9.81 7.53
C ALA A 127 6.15 11.25 7.90
N ALA A 128 6.91 12.25 7.44
CA ALA A 128 6.61 13.66 7.72
C ALA A 128 5.25 14.07 7.11
N ILE A 129 4.98 13.72 5.85
CA ILE A 129 3.71 14.02 5.18
C ILE A 129 2.55 13.33 5.90
N THR A 130 2.70 12.05 6.24
CA THR A 130 1.66 11.28 6.96
C THR A 130 1.36 11.88 8.32
N THR A 131 2.40 12.28 9.06
CA THR A 131 2.23 12.90 10.38
C THR A 131 1.52 14.25 10.28
N ALA A 132 1.95 15.11 9.36
CA ALA A 132 1.33 16.41 9.14
C ALA A 132 -0.15 16.28 8.74
N ALA A 133 -0.45 15.41 7.76
CA ALA A 133 -1.82 15.14 7.34
C ALA A 133 -2.67 14.50 8.44
N GLY A 134 -2.09 13.58 9.23
CA GLY A 134 -2.75 12.96 10.37
C GLY A 134 -3.13 13.97 11.45
N ILE A 135 -2.24 14.90 11.78
CA ILE A 135 -2.54 16.01 12.69
C ILE A 135 -3.70 16.84 12.12
N GLY A 136 -3.63 17.22 10.84
CA GLY A 136 -4.69 17.97 10.18
C GLY A 136 -6.06 17.28 10.24
N LEU A 137 -6.11 15.96 9.99
CA LEU A 137 -7.35 15.18 10.05
C LEU A 137 -7.97 15.12 11.46
N VAL A 138 -7.11 15.04 12.49
CA VAL A 138 -7.57 15.00 13.89
C VAL A 138 -8.03 16.40 14.36
N GLU A 139 -7.28 17.44 14.04
CA GLU A 139 -7.63 18.82 14.40
C GLU A 139 -8.89 19.31 13.68
N ALA A 140 -9.08 18.91 12.42
CA ALA A 140 -10.31 19.19 11.68
C ALA A 140 -11.53 18.40 12.19
N GLY A 141 -11.34 17.47 13.13
CA GLY A 141 -12.42 16.66 13.70
C GLY A 141 -12.92 15.54 12.77
N TYR A 142 -12.23 15.25 11.69
CA TYR A 142 -12.61 14.19 10.74
C TYR A 142 -12.33 12.80 11.27
N HIS A 143 -11.27 12.65 12.08
CA HIS A 143 -10.83 11.35 12.60
C HIS A 143 -10.25 11.45 13.99
N TYR A 144 -10.30 10.35 14.71
CA TYR A 144 -9.54 10.19 15.95
C TYR A 144 -8.08 9.81 15.63
N PRO A 145 -7.11 10.08 16.51
CA PRO A 145 -5.72 9.63 16.33
C PRO A 145 -5.61 8.13 16.06
N VAL A 146 -6.45 7.32 16.68
CA VAL A 146 -6.49 5.86 16.47
C VAL A 146 -6.86 5.48 15.04
N ASP A 147 -7.77 6.24 14.40
CA ASP A 147 -8.22 5.97 13.03
C ASP A 147 -7.08 6.21 12.03
N VAL A 148 -6.29 7.27 12.29
CA VAL A 148 -5.10 7.63 11.50
C VAL A 148 -4.02 6.55 11.63
N VAL A 149 -3.68 6.16 12.86
CA VAL A 149 -2.65 5.13 13.09
C VAL A 149 -3.07 3.78 12.51
N GLY A 150 -4.32 3.35 12.77
CA GLY A 150 -4.86 2.12 12.22
C GLY A 150 -4.87 2.11 10.69
N GLY A 151 -5.29 3.23 10.08
CA GLY A 151 -5.27 3.39 8.62
C GLY A 151 -3.87 3.33 8.04
N ALA A 152 -2.88 3.97 8.68
CA ALA A 152 -1.49 3.94 8.24
C ALA A 152 -0.89 2.53 8.32
N CYS A 153 -1.06 1.85 9.44
CA CYS A 153 -0.58 0.47 9.63
C CYS A 153 -1.19 -0.50 8.61
N PHE A 154 -2.50 -0.39 8.39
CA PHE A 154 -3.19 -1.21 7.41
C PHE A 154 -2.67 -0.95 5.99
N ALA A 155 -2.54 0.32 5.58
CA ALA A 155 -2.08 0.69 4.24
C ALA A 155 -0.68 0.14 3.94
N VAL A 156 0.28 0.32 4.88
CA VAL A 156 1.64 -0.23 4.75
C VAL A 156 1.58 -1.75 4.62
N ALA A 157 0.83 -2.43 5.49
CA ALA A 157 0.70 -3.88 5.47
C ALA A 157 0.15 -4.40 4.13
N ALA A 158 -0.93 -3.80 3.65
CA ALA A 158 -1.58 -4.19 2.40
C ALA A 158 -0.66 -3.99 1.18
N VAL A 159 0.00 -2.83 1.06
CA VAL A 159 0.92 -2.55 -0.05
C VAL A 159 2.13 -3.47 -0.02
N LEU A 160 2.71 -3.74 1.15
CA LEU A 160 3.83 -4.68 1.27
C LEU A 160 3.43 -6.10 0.88
N THR A 161 2.24 -6.56 1.28
CA THR A 161 1.70 -7.86 0.88
C THR A 161 1.53 -7.95 -0.63
N LEU A 162 0.92 -6.93 -1.26
CA LEU A 162 0.79 -6.85 -2.71
C LEU A 162 2.15 -6.82 -3.42
N SER A 163 3.14 -6.11 -2.87
CA SER A 163 4.49 -6.07 -3.43
C SER A 163 5.18 -7.43 -3.40
N LEU A 164 4.94 -8.24 -2.38
CA LEU A 164 5.45 -9.62 -2.31
C LEU A 164 4.74 -10.53 -3.34
N ALA A 165 3.43 -10.38 -3.50
CA ALA A 165 2.66 -11.13 -4.49
C ALA A 165 3.11 -10.81 -5.92
N THR A 166 3.24 -9.54 -6.27
CA THR A 166 3.68 -9.12 -7.61
C THR A 166 5.09 -9.59 -7.94
N THR A 167 6.00 -9.60 -6.97
CA THR A 167 7.37 -10.10 -7.16
C THR A 167 7.42 -11.62 -7.34
N ARG A 168 6.55 -12.36 -6.65
CA ARG A 168 6.45 -13.82 -6.82
C ARG A 168 5.89 -14.20 -8.19
N LEU A 169 4.82 -13.54 -8.62
CA LEU A 169 4.23 -13.75 -9.94
C LEU A 169 5.21 -13.45 -11.07
N ALA A 170 6.01 -12.40 -10.95
CA ALA A 170 7.02 -12.04 -11.93
C ALA A 170 8.21 -13.05 -12.01
N ARG A 171 8.39 -13.89 -11.00
CA ARG A 171 9.45 -14.91 -10.92
C ARG A 171 8.96 -16.33 -11.23
N ALA A 172 7.64 -16.53 -11.32
CA ALA A 172 7.10 -17.84 -11.67
C ALA A 172 7.58 -18.24 -13.07
N PRO A 173 8.19 -19.43 -13.27
CA PRO A 173 8.57 -19.91 -14.58
C PRO A 173 7.33 -19.98 -15.46
N SER A 174 7.43 -19.56 -16.72
CA SER A 174 6.35 -19.77 -17.69
C SER A 174 6.11 -21.29 -17.79
N ALA A 175 4.99 -21.77 -17.25
CA ALA A 175 4.57 -23.15 -17.40
C ALA A 175 4.26 -23.39 -18.88
N GLY A 176 5.25 -23.83 -19.66
CA GLY A 176 5.06 -24.08 -21.08
C GLY A 176 6.31 -24.23 -21.93
N SER A 177 7.52 -24.32 -21.38
CA SER A 177 8.65 -24.79 -22.18
C SER A 177 8.60 -26.32 -22.21
N PRO A 178 8.33 -26.97 -23.38
CA PRO A 178 8.49 -28.41 -23.51
C PRO A 178 9.92 -28.79 -23.15
N PRO A 179 10.16 -29.97 -22.55
CA PRO A 179 11.51 -30.45 -22.33
C PRO A 179 12.24 -30.49 -23.68
N ALA A 180 13.45 -29.91 -23.72
CA ALA A 180 14.30 -30.00 -24.88
C ALA A 180 14.51 -31.47 -25.22
N ASP A 181 14.03 -31.86 -26.39
CA ASP A 181 14.15 -33.21 -26.95
C ASP A 181 15.62 -33.53 -27.13
N THR A 182 16.23 -34.27 -26.22
CA THR A 182 17.63 -34.71 -26.25
C THR A 182 17.77 -36.01 -27.08
N SER A 183 17.03 -36.13 -28.19
CA SER A 183 17.15 -37.23 -29.11
C SER A 183 17.80 -36.79 -30.43
N SER A 184 19.09 -36.44 -30.40
CA SER A 184 19.95 -36.53 -31.59
C SER A 184 21.11 -37.45 -31.29
N GLY A 185 20.81 -38.73 -31.13
CA GLY A 185 21.76 -39.80 -31.25
C GLY A 185 22.18 -39.95 -32.73
N SER A 186 23.32 -39.39 -33.10
CA SER A 186 23.94 -39.66 -34.37
C SER A 186 24.44 -41.12 -34.38
N PRO A 187 24.13 -41.95 -35.41
CA PRO A 187 24.71 -43.29 -35.52
C PRO A 187 26.20 -43.22 -35.88
N PRO A 188 27.02 -44.18 -35.41
CA PRO A 188 28.45 -44.21 -35.71
C PRO A 188 28.69 -44.50 -37.18
N ALA A 189 29.55 -43.72 -37.81
CA ALA A 189 30.04 -43.92 -39.18
C ALA A 189 30.77 -45.26 -39.29
N ALA A 190 30.32 -46.08 -40.23
CA ALA A 190 30.97 -47.32 -40.62
C ALA A 190 32.26 -46.98 -41.40
N SER A 191 33.39 -47.55 -40.97
CA SER A 191 34.71 -47.50 -41.70
C SER A 191 34.72 -48.46 -42.90
N PRO A 192 35.17 -48.05 -44.11
CA PRO A 192 35.41 -48.97 -45.22
C PRO A 192 36.76 -49.63 -45.09
N ARG A 193 36.78 -50.91 -45.40
CA ARG A 193 37.99 -51.68 -45.66
C ARG A 193 38.50 -51.37 -47.03
#